data_6e7b1a4f7a2ea72debb1a1a936fdc5e6
#
_entry.id   6e7b1a4f7a2ea72debb1a1a936fdc5e6
#
_cell.length_a   1.000
_cell.length_b   1.000
_cell.length_c   1.000
_cell.angle_alpha   90.00
_cell.angle_beta   90.00
_cell.angle_gamma   90.00
#
_symmetry.space_group_name_H-M   'P 1'
#
loop_
_entity.id
_entity.type
_entity.pdbx_description
1 polymer ?
#
loop_
_entity_poly.entity_id
_entity_poly.type
_entity_poly.pdbx_seq_one_letter_code
_entity_poly.pdbx_strand_id
1 'polypeptide(L)'
;YLIAGQHEKLEGPLGEAFIQAIRLRWSAQLGETATMEEISEHFQQYDMSQLEGVANTIKGKMFEILVTAQENTDSDNWTAKMHEDESFPGSDIIFYNSETNEKLEVSLKAVSADNSFIIEDALVKYPDLPIMTTDEVASRYDSNPNVYGSGFTNTDLDDITDENLKNLISQMEPINTKEVVMGGVTMSTFAALWPFVMAYLRKRLTQDQLEKVFFQVMGDSGIRLVSRLAA
;
A
#
# COMPACT_ATOMS: atom_id res chain seq x y z
N TYR A 1 14.37 0.59 -26.19
CA TYR A 1 14.28 -0.88 -26.04
C TYR A 1 14.23 -1.34 -24.57
N LEU A 2 14.64 -0.50 -23.60
CA LEU A 2 14.56 -0.79 -22.15
C LEU A 2 13.23 -0.35 -21.51
N ILE A 3 12.50 0.53 -22.17
CA ILE A 3 11.25 1.13 -21.63
C ILE A 3 10.07 0.16 -21.75
N ALA A 4 9.99 -0.66 -22.80
CA ALA A 4 8.88 -1.60 -23.02
C ALA A 4 8.82 -2.75 -21.99
N GLY A 5 9.96 -3.20 -21.44
CA GLY A 5 10.01 -4.33 -20.49
C GLY A 5 9.68 -3.97 -19.03
N GLN A 6 9.51 -2.69 -18.70
CA GLN A 6 9.23 -2.27 -17.32
C GLN A 6 7.73 -1.98 -17.07
N HIS A 7 6.98 -1.65 -18.12
CA HIS A 7 5.52 -1.53 -18.02
C HIS A 7 4.85 -2.87 -17.68
N GLU A 8 5.39 -3.99 -18.19
CA GLU A 8 4.89 -5.34 -17.91
C GLU A 8 4.87 -5.71 -16.41
N LYS A 9 5.69 -5.05 -15.58
CA LYS A 9 5.76 -5.35 -14.13
C LYS A 9 4.62 -4.74 -13.31
N LEU A 10 3.93 -3.73 -13.83
CA LEU A 10 2.72 -3.16 -13.25
C LEU A 10 1.46 -3.68 -13.96
N GLU A 11 1.62 -4.58 -14.93
CA GLU A 11 0.52 -5.28 -15.59
C GLU A 11 0.05 -6.47 -14.74
N GLY A 12 -1.22 -6.81 -14.90
CA GLY A 12 -1.86 -7.87 -14.15
C GLY A 12 -2.67 -7.36 -12.94
N PRO A 13 -3.50 -8.23 -12.34
CA PRO A 13 -4.51 -7.82 -11.37
C PRO A 13 -3.95 -7.03 -10.17
N LEU A 14 -2.76 -7.38 -9.67
CA LEU A 14 -2.14 -6.71 -8.54
C LEU A 14 -1.57 -5.33 -8.90
N GLY A 15 -0.95 -5.22 -10.08
CA GLY A 15 -0.46 -3.93 -10.59
C GLY A 15 -1.61 -2.99 -10.93
N GLU A 16 -2.68 -3.50 -11.53
CA GLU A 16 -3.89 -2.74 -11.80
C GLU A 16 -4.55 -2.25 -10.50
N ALA A 17 -4.67 -3.12 -9.47
CA ALA A 17 -5.20 -2.74 -8.17
C ALA A 17 -4.33 -1.66 -7.49
N PHE A 18 -3.01 -1.74 -7.60
CA PHE A 18 -2.08 -0.74 -7.10
C PHE A 18 -2.26 0.62 -7.78
N ILE A 19 -2.32 0.66 -9.11
CA ILE A 19 -2.55 1.91 -9.87
C ILE A 19 -3.93 2.48 -9.58
N GLN A 20 -4.96 1.63 -9.50
CA GLN A 20 -6.30 2.06 -9.13
C GLN A 20 -6.35 2.64 -7.71
N ALA A 21 -5.65 2.02 -6.75
CA ALA A 21 -5.55 2.53 -5.39
C ALA A 21 -4.95 3.94 -5.34
N ILE A 22 -3.91 4.20 -6.13
CA ILE A 22 -3.31 5.53 -6.28
C ILE A 22 -4.31 6.53 -6.85
N ARG A 23 -4.96 6.20 -7.97
CA ARG A 23 -5.93 7.08 -8.64
C ARG A 23 -7.09 7.45 -7.72
N LEU A 24 -7.64 6.48 -7.01
CA LEU A 24 -8.72 6.73 -6.05
C LEU A 24 -8.24 7.59 -4.90
N ARG A 25 -7.13 7.24 -4.27
CA ARG A 25 -6.66 7.93 -3.07
C ARG A 25 -6.24 9.39 -3.32
N TRP A 26 -5.71 9.69 -4.49
CA TRP A 26 -5.34 11.04 -4.90
C TRP A 26 -6.23 11.57 -6.03
N SER A 27 -7.50 11.16 -6.05
CA SER A 27 -8.46 11.54 -7.10
C SER A 27 -8.59 13.04 -7.27
N ALA A 28 -8.52 13.82 -6.19
CA ALA A 28 -8.56 15.28 -6.24
C ALA A 28 -7.34 15.92 -6.92
N GLN A 29 -6.17 15.26 -6.88
CA GLN A 29 -4.91 15.74 -7.45
C GLN A 29 -4.61 15.14 -8.82
N LEU A 30 -4.89 13.85 -8.99
CA LEU A 30 -4.54 13.07 -10.18
C LEU A 30 -5.73 12.82 -11.11
N GLY A 31 -6.95 12.72 -10.55
CA GLY A 31 -8.10 12.21 -11.28
C GLY A 31 -8.07 10.69 -11.48
N GLU A 32 -9.23 10.12 -11.79
CA GLU A 32 -9.42 8.65 -11.92
C GLU A 32 -8.71 8.04 -13.15
N THR A 33 -8.37 8.87 -14.13
CA THR A 33 -7.76 8.45 -15.40
C THR A 33 -6.30 8.87 -15.52
N ALA A 34 -5.67 9.29 -14.42
CA ALA A 34 -4.28 9.74 -14.43
C ALA A 34 -3.35 8.72 -15.11
N THR A 35 -2.50 9.22 -15.99
CA THR A 35 -1.49 8.43 -16.68
C THR A 35 -0.36 8.02 -15.72
N MET A 36 0.47 7.06 -16.12
CA MET A 36 1.66 6.68 -15.34
C MET A 36 2.64 7.84 -15.19
N GLU A 37 2.71 8.73 -16.18
CA GLU A 37 3.56 9.92 -16.14
C GLU A 37 3.06 10.91 -15.08
N GLU A 38 1.77 11.23 -15.06
CA GLU A 38 1.15 12.10 -14.05
C GLU A 38 1.26 11.52 -12.63
N ILE A 39 1.09 10.20 -12.48
CA ILE A 39 1.31 9.50 -11.21
C ILE A 39 2.78 9.64 -10.78
N SER A 40 3.72 9.40 -11.69
CA SER A 40 5.14 9.52 -11.42
C SER A 40 5.55 10.94 -11.01
N GLU A 41 5.05 11.96 -11.70
CA GLU A 41 5.27 13.36 -11.34
C GLU A 41 4.71 13.70 -9.97
N HIS A 42 3.52 13.19 -9.64
CA HIS A 42 2.91 13.39 -8.33
C HIS A 42 3.77 12.79 -7.21
N PHE A 43 4.35 11.60 -7.41
CA PHE A 43 5.16 10.94 -6.38
C PHE A 43 6.55 11.56 -6.21
N GLN A 44 7.06 12.33 -7.17
CA GLN A 44 8.34 13.06 -7.04
C GLN A 44 8.31 14.16 -5.95
N GLN A 45 7.14 14.58 -5.50
CA GLN A 45 7.01 15.58 -4.43
C GLN A 45 7.26 15.01 -3.02
N TYR A 46 7.22 13.69 -2.86
CA TYR A 46 7.41 13.06 -1.56
C TYR A 46 8.89 12.80 -1.29
N ASP A 47 9.34 13.14 -0.10
CA ASP A 47 10.66 12.75 0.37
C ASP A 47 10.65 11.32 0.96
N MET A 48 11.85 10.81 1.25
CA MET A 48 12.00 9.44 1.75
C MET A 48 11.29 9.20 3.09
N SER A 49 11.19 10.21 3.95
CA SER A 49 10.53 10.09 5.27
C SER A 49 9.02 9.96 5.16
N GLN A 50 8.44 10.41 4.03
CA GLN A 50 7.01 10.34 3.75
C GLN A 50 6.58 9.03 3.08
N LEU A 51 7.54 8.29 2.48
CA LEU A 51 7.24 7.12 1.65
C LEU A 51 6.57 5.97 2.42
N GLU A 52 6.86 5.78 3.71
CA GLU A 52 6.14 4.80 4.54
C GLU A 52 4.66 5.15 4.67
N GLY A 53 4.35 6.42 4.95
CA GLY A 53 2.97 6.90 5.02
C GLY A 53 2.24 6.76 3.68
N VAL A 54 2.94 7.05 2.58
CA VAL A 54 2.43 6.87 1.21
C VAL A 54 2.15 5.39 0.94
N ALA A 55 3.09 4.48 1.22
CA ALA A 55 2.93 3.05 1.04
C ALA A 55 1.75 2.50 1.87
N ASN A 56 1.64 2.89 3.14
CA ASN A 56 0.53 2.47 4.00
C ASN A 56 -0.83 3.00 3.49
N THR A 57 -0.86 4.21 2.94
CA THR A 57 -2.06 4.79 2.33
C THR A 57 -2.50 4.00 1.09
N ILE A 58 -1.55 3.67 0.19
CA ILE A 58 -1.82 2.83 -0.99
C ILE A 58 -2.26 1.43 -0.55
N LYS A 59 -1.55 0.81 0.40
CA LYS A 59 -1.88 -0.51 0.94
C LYS A 59 -3.32 -0.59 1.43
N GLY A 60 -3.76 0.39 2.21
CA GLY A 60 -5.14 0.44 2.70
C GLY A 60 -6.17 0.45 1.56
N LYS A 61 -6.02 1.32 0.58
CA LYS A 61 -6.93 1.40 -0.57
C LYS A 61 -6.83 0.17 -1.47
N MET A 62 -5.63 -0.38 -1.67
CA MET A 62 -5.43 -1.61 -2.42
C MET A 62 -6.11 -2.80 -1.74
N PHE A 63 -6.08 -2.87 -0.40
CA PHE A 63 -6.78 -3.90 0.37
C PHE A 63 -8.30 -3.86 0.11
N GLU A 64 -8.92 -2.66 0.10
CA GLU A 64 -10.33 -2.49 -0.24
C GLU A 64 -10.66 -3.01 -1.65
N ILE A 65 -9.81 -2.70 -2.65
CA ILE A 65 -9.96 -3.16 -4.03
C ILE A 65 -9.84 -4.69 -4.12
N LEU A 66 -8.83 -5.27 -3.46
CA LEU A 66 -8.58 -6.71 -3.50
C LEU A 66 -9.70 -7.51 -2.84
N VAL A 67 -10.17 -7.09 -1.67
CA VAL A 67 -11.31 -7.73 -0.99
C VAL A 67 -12.57 -7.63 -1.86
N THR A 68 -12.85 -6.46 -2.44
CA THR A 68 -13.98 -6.28 -3.35
C THR A 68 -13.88 -7.18 -4.58
N ALA A 69 -12.69 -7.31 -5.17
CA ALA A 69 -12.47 -8.18 -6.33
C ALA A 69 -12.59 -9.67 -5.97
N GLN A 70 -12.06 -10.08 -4.82
CA GLN A 70 -12.15 -11.45 -4.33
C GLN A 70 -13.62 -11.87 -4.17
N GLU A 71 -14.42 -11.07 -3.47
CA GLU A 71 -15.85 -11.32 -3.27
C GLU A 71 -16.61 -11.40 -4.59
N ASN A 72 -16.32 -10.54 -5.53
CA ASN A 72 -17.01 -10.50 -6.81
C ASN A 72 -16.60 -11.65 -7.76
N THR A 73 -15.65 -12.50 -7.39
CA THR A 73 -15.15 -13.60 -8.22
C THR A 73 -15.38 -15.00 -7.63
N ASP A 74 -15.83 -15.12 -6.39
CA ASP A 74 -15.95 -16.40 -5.70
C ASP A 74 -17.19 -17.23 -6.06
N SER A 75 -18.08 -16.70 -6.90
CA SER A 75 -19.25 -17.38 -7.45
C SER A 75 -20.36 -17.75 -6.44
N ASP A 76 -20.38 -17.08 -5.28
CA ASP A 76 -21.50 -17.19 -4.35
C ASP A 76 -22.60 -16.15 -4.67
N ASN A 77 -23.55 -15.94 -3.76
CA ASN A 77 -24.66 -14.99 -3.96
C ASN A 77 -24.36 -13.59 -3.43
N TRP A 78 -23.17 -13.35 -2.92
CA TRP A 78 -22.75 -12.05 -2.45
C TRP A 78 -21.91 -11.32 -3.50
N THR A 79 -21.98 -10.03 -3.47
CA THR A 79 -21.13 -9.12 -4.24
C THR A 79 -20.72 -7.94 -3.36
N ALA A 80 -19.55 -7.38 -3.58
CA ALA A 80 -19.07 -6.23 -2.84
C ALA A 80 -18.93 -4.99 -3.71
N LYS A 81 -19.14 -3.83 -3.11
CA LYS A 81 -18.92 -2.52 -3.73
C LYS A 81 -18.29 -1.58 -2.72
N MET A 82 -17.22 -0.88 -3.12
CA MET A 82 -16.67 0.21 -2.33
C MET A 82 -17.65 1.39 -2.29
N HIS A 83 -17.61 2.18 -1.21
CA HIS A 83 -18.36 3.44 -1.17
C HIS A 83 -17.87 4.42 -2.23
N GLU A 84 -18.80 5.16 -2.84
CA GLU A 84 -18.45 6.24 -3.80
C GLU A 84 -17.87 7.45 -3.07
N ASP A 85 -18.32 7.69 -1.83
CA ASP A 85 -17.79 8.72 -0.96
C ASP A 85 -16.71 8.11 -0.04
N GLU A 86 -15.44 8.41 -0.31
CA GLU A 86 -14.30 7.95 0.50
C GLU A 86 -14.33 8.50 1.95
N SER A 87 -15.13 9.52 2.23
CA SER A 87 -15.33 10.08 3.57
C SER A 87 -16.48 9.44 4.33
N PHE A 88 -17.13 8.40 3.75
CA PHE A 88 -18.25 7.72 4.41
C PHE A 88 -17.82 7.17 5.78
N PRO A 89 -18.51 7.55 6.86
CA PRO A 89 -18.02 7.25 8.19
C PRO A 89 -18.24 5.80 8.57
N GLY A 90 -17.17 5.12 8.92
CA GLY A 90 -17.18 3.81 9.57
C GLY A 90 -16.98 2.64 8.63
N SER A 91 -17.77 2.49 7.54
CA SER A 91 -17.61 1.38 6.62
C SER A 91 -16.83 1.78 5.37
N ASP A 92 -16.11 0.81 4.79
CA ASP A 92 -15.28 0.99 3.61
C ASP A 92 -15.93 0.33 2.38
N ILE A 93 -16.68 -0.77 2.58
CA ILE A 93 -17.38 -1.52 1.54
C ILE A 93 -18.78 -1.95 1.97
N ILE A 94 -19.62 -2.26 0.99
CA ILE A 94 -20.95 -2.84 1.17
C ILE A 94 -21.01 -4.18 0.45
N PHE A 95 -21.39 -5.22 1.16
CA PHE A 95 -21.76 -6.51 0.58
C PHE A 95 -23.26 -6.54 0.30
N TYR A 96 -23.63 -7.14 -0.83
CA TYR A 96 -25.02 -7.32 -1.28
C TYR A 96 -25.29 -8.79 -1.55
N ASN A 97 -26.32 -9.33 -0.95
CA ASN A 97 -26.80 -10.69 -1.28
C ASN A 97 -27.89 -10.60 -2.34
N SER A 98 -27.64 -11.22 -3.50
CA SER A 98 -28.55 -11.18 -4.66
C SER A 98 -29.85 -11.99 -4.46
N GLU A 99 -29.88 -12.97 -3.55
CA GLU A 99 -31.07 -13.78 -3.28
C GLU A 99 -31.94 -13.15 -2.20
N THR A 100 -31.34 -12.66 -1.10
CA THR A 100 -32.08 -12.14 0.04
C THR A 100 -32.30 -10.63 0.01
N ASN A 101 -31.60 -9.92 -0.88
CA ASN A 101 -31.49 -8.45 -0.91
C ASN A 101 -30.90 -7.85 0.40
N GLU A 102 -30.19 -8.65 1.16
CA GLU A 102 -29.50 -8.22 2.37
C GLU A 102 -28.30 -7.35 2.01
N LYS A 103 -28.04 -6.35 2.88
CA LYS A 103 -26.87 -5.48 2.76
C LYS A 103 -26.10 -5.54 4.06
N LEU A 104 -24.79 -5.69 3.94
CA LEU A 104 -23.87 -5.69 5.07
C LEU A 104 -22.77 -4.66 4.83
N GLU A 105 -22.72 -3.63 5.66
CA GLU A 105 -21.62 -2.67 5.67
C GLU A 105 -20.45 -3.23 6.47
N VAL A 106 -19.22 -3.10 5.95
CA VAL A 106 -18.02 -3.66 6.56
C VAL A 106 -16.90 -2.62 6.57
N SER A 107 -16.21 -2.51 7.69
CA SER A 107 -14.98 -1.72 7.80
C SER A 107 -13.77 -2.59 7.47
N LEU A 108 -12.85 -2.08 6.66
CA LEU A 108 -11.63 -2.78 6.26
C LEU A 108 -10.41 -2.18 6.95
N LYS A 109 -9.55 -3.02 7.53
CA LYS A 109 -8.35 -2.58 8.24
C LYS A 109 -7.13 -3.42 7.86
N ALA A 110 -6.31 -2.90 6.95
CA ALA A 110 -5.04 -3.51 6.52
C ALA A 110 -3.93 -3.20 7.54
N VAL A 111 -3.96 -3.84 8.70
CA VAL A 111 -3.04 -3.57 9.81
C VAL A 111 -2.18 -4.77 10.16
N SER A 112 -0.98 -4.48 10.68
CA SER A 112 -0.09 -5.51 11.23
C SER A 112 -0.52 -5.92 12.64
N ALA A 113 -0.02 -7.08 13.08
CA ALA A 113 -0.26 -7.58 14.42
C ALA A 113 0.16 -6.59 15.53
N ASP A 114 1.21 -5.78 15.31
CA ASP A 114 1.68 -4.77 16.26
C ASP A 114 0.74 -3.56 16.36
N ASN A 115 -0.07 -3.34 15.34
CA ASN A 115 -1.05 -2.25 15.26
C ASN A 115 -2.49 -2.73 15.49
N SER A 116 -2.68 -3.89 16.13
CA SER A 116 -4.02 -4.45 16.40
C SER A 116 -4.91 -3.56 17.26
N PHE A 117 -4.36 -2.62 18.03
CA PHE A 117 -5.12 -1.61 18.78
C PHE A 117 -6.07 -0.80 17.91
N ILE A 118 -5.78 -0.65 16.61
CA ILE A 118 -6.67 0.02 15.64
C ILE A 118 -8.02 -0.72 15.52
N ILE A 119 -8.02 -2.05 15.66
CA ILE A 119 -9.25 -2.85 15.69
C ILE A 119 -10.04 -2.56 16.96
N GLU A 120 -9.35 -2.49 18.11
CA GLU A 120 -9.99 -2.16 19.39
C GLU A 120 -10.65 -0.79 19.37
N ASP A 121 -9.95 0.22 18.85
CA ASP A 121 -10.49 1.57 18.67
C ASP A 121 -11.71 1.58 17.73
N ALA A 122 -11.66 0.81 16.64
CA ALA A 122 -12.76 0.70 15.68
C ALA A 122 -13.99 0.02 16.31
N LEU A 123 -13.81 -1.07 17.08
CA LEU A 123 -14.87 -1.76 17.81
C LEU A 123 -15.52 -0.87 18.87
N VAL A 124 -14.75 -0.01 19.53
CA VAL A 124 -15.28 0.95 20.50
C VAL A 124 -16.10 2.03 19.80
N LYS A 125 -15.62 2.51 18.65
CA LYS A 125 -16.27 3.60 17.91
C LYS A 125 -17.52 3.15 17.16
N TYR A 126 -17.51 1.92 16.64
CA TYR A 126 -18.57 1.34 15.82
C TYR A 126 -18.83 -0.12 16.26
N PRO A 127 -19.48 -0.34 17.42
CA PRO A 127 -19.57 -1.68 18.04
C PRO A 127 -20.39 -2.69 17.24
N ASP A 128 -21.31 -2.23 16.40
CA ASP A 128 -22.18 -3.08 15.60
C ASP A 128 -21.70 -3.25 14.16
N LEU A 129 -20.57 -2.59 13.78
CA LEU A 129 -20.05 -2.66 12.43
C LEU A 129 -19.04 -3.80 12.31
N PRO A 130 -19.25 -4.78 11.43
CA PRO A 130 -18.27 -5.81 11.13
C PRO A 130 -16.94 -5.21 10.63
N ILE A 131 -15.85 -5.77 11.09
CA ILE A 131 -14.49 -5.41 10.68
C ILE A 131 -13.87 -6.60 9.99
N MET A 132 -13.41 -6.41 8.76
CA MET A 132 -12.55 -7.38 8.07
C MET A 132 -11.11 -6.85 8.08
N THR A 133 -10.19 -7.72 8.47
CA THR A 133 -8.77 -7.35 8.65
C THR A 133 -7.85 -8.45 8.14
N THR A 134 -6.55 -8.25 8.27
CA THR A 134 -5.54 -9.26 7.91
C THR A 134 -5.68 -10.51 8.79
N ASP A 135 -5.35 -11.68 8.25
CA ASP A 135 -5.63 -12.96 8.91
C ASP A 135 -4.90 -13.12 10.24
N GLU A 136 -3.66 -12.64 10.34
CA GLU A 136 -2.89 -12.69 11.58
C GLU A 136 -3.47 -11.78 12.68
N VAL A 137 -4.17 -10.72 12.30
CA VAL A 137 -4.88 -9.85 13.25
C VAL A 137 -6.22 -10.47 13.61
N ALA A 138 -7.01 -10.93 12.63
CA ALA A 138 -8.30 -11.56 12.87
C ALA A 138 -8.17 -12.74 13.85
N SER A 139 -7.12 -13.56 13.73
CA SER A 139 -6.88 -14.70 14.63
C SER A 139 -6.69 -14.32 16.09
N ARG A 140 -6.39 -13.07 16.42
CA ARG A 140 -6.34 -12.57 17.81
C ARG A 140 -7.72 -12.26 18.39
N TYR A 141 -8.72 -12.15 17.51
CA TYR A 141 -10.10 -11.81 17.84
C TYR A 141 -11.09 -12.93 17.53
N ASP A 142 -10.65 -14.20 17.48
CA ASP A 142 -11.46 -15.38 17.15
C ASP A 142 -12.76 -15.49 17.97
N SER A 143 -12.80 -14.93 19.18
CA SER A 143 -13.99 -14.91 20.03
C SER A 143 -14.92 -13.71 19.76
N ASN A 144 -14.53 -12.77 18.94
CA ASN A 144 -15.33 -11.58 18.63
C ASN A 144 -16.12 -11.80 17.33
N PRO A 145 -17.46 -11.87 17.36
CA PRO A 145 -18.27 -12.16 16.18
C PRO A 145 -18.28 -11.05 15.12
N ASN A 146 -17.70 -9.89 15.43
CA ASN A 146 -17.64 -8.74 14.51
C ASN A 146 -16.26 -8.57 13.85
N VAL A 147 -15.31 -9.50 14.05
CA VAL A 147 -13.98 -9.42 13.42
C VAL A 147 -13.73 -10.64 12.54
N TYR A 148 -13.40 -10.41 11.28
CA TYR A 148 -13.24 -11.43 10.26
C TYR A 148 -11.88 -11.33 9.58
N GLY A 149 -11.30 -12.48 9.20
CA GLY A 149 -10.14 -12.55 8.32
C GLY A 149 -10.52 -12.30 6.86
N SER A 150 -9.64 -11.70 6.13
CA SER A 150 -9.84 -11.34 4.72
C SER A 150 -9.25 -12.33 3.72
N GLY A 151 -8.48 -13.31 4.20
CA GLY A 151 -7.65 -14.17 3.34
C GLY A 151 -6.31 -13.54 2.94
N PHE A 152 -6.04 -12.30 3.38
CA PHE A 152 -4.76 -11.62 3.14
C PHE A 152 -4.00 -11.45 4.44
N THR A 153 -2.66 -11.62 4.38
CA THR A 153 -1.78 -11.23 5.49
C THR A 153 -1.25 -9.81 5.29
N ASN A 154 -0.89 -9.13 6.38
CA ASN A 154 -0.26 -7.82 6.27
C ASN A 154 1.08 -7.90 5.54
N THR A 155 1.82 -9.02 5.71
CA THR A 155 3.09 -9.22 5.00
C THR A 155 2.88 -9.28 3.49
N ASP A 156 1.89 -10.03 3.01
CA ASP A 156 1.59 -10.11 1.57
C ASP A 156 1.20 -8.74 1.01
N LEU A 157 0.34 -8.00 1.73
CA LEU A 157 -0.07 -6.65 1.33
C LEU A 157 1.11 -5.68 1.29
N ASP A 158 2.01 -5.75 2.29
CA ASP A 158 3.24 -4.97 2.33
C ASP A 158 4.14 -5.29 1.14
N ASP A 159 4.41 -6.57 0.89
CA ASP A 159 5.32 -7.01 -0.17
C ASP A 159 4.80 -6.62 -1.56
N ILE A 160 3.48 -6.80 -1.80
CA ILE A 160 2.85 -6.37 -3.05
C ILE A 160 2.94 -4.85 -3.23
N THR A 161 2.64 -4.07 -2.17
CA THR A 161 2.68 -2.61 -2.23
C THR A 161 4.10 -2.12 -2.47
N ASP A 162 5.09 -2.67 -1.75
CA ASP A 162 6.49 -2.28 -1.85
C ASP A 162 7.09 -2.62 -3.20
N GLU A 163 6.77 -3.80 -3.76
CA GLU A 163 7.26 -4.18 -5.08
C GLU A 163 6.68 -3.26 -6.17
N ASN A 164 5.38 -2.98 -6.14
CA ASN A 164 4.75 -2.11 -7.12
C ASN A 164 5.23 -0.65 -6.98
N LEU A 165 5.41 -0.16 -5.76
CA LEU A 165 5.96 1.18 -5.53
C LEU A 165 7.41 1.28 -6.01
N LYS A 166 8.24 0.26 -5.79
CA LYS A 166 9.58 0.16 -6.36
C LYS A 166 9.55 0.21 -7.89
N ASN A 167 8.63 -0.56 -8.51
CA ASN A 167 8.49 -0.59 -9.95
C ASN A 167 8.06 0.79 -10.50
N LEU A 168 7.11 1.47 -9.83
CA LEU A 168 6.71 2.84 -10.16
C LEU A 168 7.90 3.80 -10.09
N ILE A 169 8.64 3.81 -8.97
CA ILE A 169 9.82 4.67 -8.79
C ILE A 169 10.89 4.39 -9.84
N SER A 170 11.12 3.12 -10.20
CA SER A 170 12.13 2.75 -11.21
C SER A 170 11.78 3.19 -12.63
N GLN A 171 10.49 3.45 -12.91
CA GLN A 171 10.00 3.96 -14.20
C GLN A 171 10.04 5.48 -14.30
N MET A 172 10.27 6.17 -13.19
CA MET A 172 10.44 7.61 -13.18
C MET A 172 11.72 7.94 -13.96
N GLU A 173 11.59 8.30 -15.25
CA GLU A 173 12.71 8.83 -16.00
C GLU A 173 13.18 10.16 -15.39
N PRO A 174 14.50 10.40 -15.33
CA PRO A 174 14.99 11.72 -14.95
C PRO A 174 14.53 12.72 -16.02
N ILE A 175 13.47 13.47 -15.70
CA ILE A 175 13.05 14.60 -16.51
C ILE A 175 14.22 15.59 -16.52
N ASN A 176 14.95 15.63 -17.64
CA ASN A 176 16.12 16.48 -17.87
C ASN A 176 17.37 16.15 -17.02
N THR A 177 18.34 15.45 -17.58
CA THR A 177 19.81 15.41 -17.37
C THR A 177 20.49 16.21 -16.20
N LYS A 178 19.74 16.73 -15.26
CA LYS A 178 20.23 17.01 -13.92
C LYS A 178 19.77 15.80 -13.11
N GLU A 179 20.74 14.91 -12.82
CA GLU A 179 20.59 13.83 -11.85
C GLU A 179 19.65 14.33 -10.74
N VAL A 180 18.44 13.77 -10.65
CA VAL A 180 17.59 13.95 -9.46
C VAL A 180 18.28 13.16 -8.38
N VAL A 181 19.26 13.83 -7.77
CA VAL A 181 20.09 13.29 -6.73
C VAL A 181 19.31 13.45 -5.44
N MET A 182 18.51 12.47 -5.07
CA MET A 182 18.04 12.35 -3.70
C MET A 182 19.26 12.15 -2.79
N GLY A 183 19.83 13.26 -2.30
CA GLY A 183 20.96 13.19 -1.37
C GLY A 183 22.26 12.57 -1.91
N GLY A 184 22.48 12.55 -3.24
CA GLY A 184 23.68 11.95 -3.87
C GLY A 184 23.45 10.58 -4.50
N VAL A 185 22.20 10.11 -4.58
CA VAL A 185 21.82 8.77 -5.09
C VAL A 185 21.07 8.90 -6.40
N THR A 186 21.44 8.13 -7.41
CA THR A 186 20.65 8.06 -8.65
C THR A 186 19.35 7.29 -8.39
N MET A 187 18.29 7.58 -9.16
CA MET A 187 17.01 6.88 -9.03
C MET A 187 17.16 5.35 -9.21
N SER A 188 18.04 4.91 -10.12
CA SER A 188 18.32 3.48 -10.29
C SER A 188 18.96 2.84 -9.06
N THR A 189 19.89 3.54 -8.42
CA THR A 189 20.51 3.08 -7.15
C THR A 189 19.48 3.09 -6.03
N PHE A 190 18.64 4.11 -5.94
CA PHE A 190 17.56 4.20 -4.98
C PHE A 190 16.56 3.05 -5.14
N ALA A 191 16.10 2.77 -6.35
CA ALA A 191 15.20 1.64 -6.63
C ALA A 191 15.81 0.28 -6.22
N ALA A 192 17.13 0.11 -6.38
CA ALA A 192 17.83 -1.09 -5.93
C ALA A 192 17.90 -1.22 -4.39
N LEU A 193 17.94 -0.08 -3.69
CA LEU A 193 17.98 -0.03 -2.23
C LEU A 193 16.60 -0.01 -1.58
N TRP A 194 15.54 0.21 -2.36
CA TRP A 194 14.17 0.35 -1.89
C TRP A 194 13.69 -0.75 -0.94
N PRO A 195 13.90 -2.06 -1.21
CA PRO A 195 13.46 -3.12 -0.30
C PRO A 195 14.08 -3.00 1.10
N PHE A 196 15.31 -2.52 1.18
CA PHE A 196 16.03 -2.34 2.45
C PHE A 196 15.53 -1.09 3.19
N VAL A 197 15.21 -0.02 2.46
CA VAL A 197 14.59 1.20 3.04
C VAL A 197 13.26 0.85 3.65
N MET A 198 12.38 0.16 2.91
CA MET A 198 11.07 -0.23 3.43
C MET A 198 11.19 -1.21 4.61
N ALA A 199 12.11 -2.18 4.56
CA ALA A 199 12.36 -3.07 5.68
C ALA A 199 12.84 -2.32 6.94
N TYR A 200 13.61 -1.26 6.79
CA TYR A 200 14.02 -0.39 7.91
C TYR A 200 12.82 0.42 8.45
N LEU A 201 12.09 1.12 7.59
CA LEU A 201 10.92 1.92 7.97
C LEU A 201 9.86 1.05 8.68
N ARG A 202 9.69 -0.17 8.24
CA ARG A 202 8.79 -1.17 8.87
C ARG A 202 9.42 -1.90 10.08
N LYS A 203 10.57 -1.40 10.60
CA LYS A 203 11.29 -1.97 11.75
C LYS A 203 11.72 -3.44 11.59
N ARG A 204 11.79 -3.93 10.35
CA ARG A 204 12.31 -5.27 10.01
C ARG A 204 13.83 -5.32 9.91
N LEU A 205 14.49 -4.15 9.77
CA LEU A 205 15.93 -3.96 9.80
C LEU A 205 16.30 -2.89 10.83
N THR A 206 17.45 -3.05 11.45
CA THR A 206 18.03 -2.00 12.30
C THR A 206 18.76 -0.96 11.44
N GLN A 207 19.00 0.23 12.02
CA GLN A 207 19.80 1.27 11.36
C GLN A 207 21.18 0.75 10.95
N ASP A 208 21.88 0.00 11.84
CA ASP A 208 23.20 -0.58 11.54
C ASP A 208 23.18 -1.55 10.36
N GLN A 209 22.10 -2.30 10.19
CA GLN A 209 21.94 -3.23 9.07
C GLN A 209 21.69 -2.47 7.78
N LEU A 210 20.86 -1.42 7.82
CA LEU A 210 20.61 -0.56 6.67
C LEU A 210 21.89 0.18 6.26
N GLU A 211 22.64 0.75 7.20
CA GLU A 211 23.92 1.41 6.93
C GLU A 211 24.93 0.49 6.24
N LYS A 212 25.01 -0.78 6.66
CA LYS A 212 25.86 -1.77 5.99
C LYS A 212 25.49 -2.00 4.54
N VAL A 213 24.21 -2.13 4.25
CA VAL A 213 23.71 -2.31 2.87
C VAL A 213 24.02 -1.07 2.04
N PHE A 214 23.73 0.11 2.54
CA PHE A 214 23.98 1.37 1.84
C PHE A 214 25.48 1.62 1.64
N PHE A 215 26.31 1.28 2.64
CA PHE A 215 27.75 1.40 2.51
C PHE A 215 28.33 0.47 1.43
N GLN A 216 27.83 -0.75 1.35
CA GLN A 216 28.25 -1.71 0.31
C GLN A 216 27.94 -1.23 -1.11
N VAL A 217 26.80 -0.51 -1.28
CA VAL A 217 26.34 -0.03 -2.59
C VAL A 217 26.90 1.35 -2.94
N MET A 218 27.04 2.23 -1.95
CA MET A 218 27.27 3.66 -2.15
C MET A 218 28.50 4.21 -1.41
N GLY A 219 29.19 3.41 -0.61
CA GLY A 219 30.27 3.88 0.24
C GLY A 219 29.77 4.93 1.26
N ASP A 220 30.64 5.91 1.57
CA ASP A 220 30.35 6.95 2.57
C ASP A 220 29.07 7.79 2.31
N SER A 221 28.66 7.89 1.04
CA SER A 221 27.42 8.59 0.66
C SER A 221 26.17 7.89 1.20
N GLY A 222 26.19 6.55 1.29
CA GLY A 222 25.11 5.75 1.82
C GLY A 222 24.86 5.99 3.30
N ILE A 223 25.93 6.10 4.10
CA ILE A 223 25.83 6.35 5.54
C ILE A 223 25.13 7.69 5.83
N ARG A 224 25.44 8.72 5.07
CA ARG A 224 24.82 10.05 5.23
C ARG A 224 23.32 10.01 4.91
N LEU A 225 22.92 9.20 3.93
CA LEU A 225 21.50 9.03 3.56
C LEU A 225 20.74 8.31 4.67
N VAL A 226 21.28 7.22 5.21
CA VAL A 226 20.66 6.48 6.31
C VAL A 226 20.52 7.35 7.55
N SER A 227 21.52 8.17 7.89
CA SER A 227 21.44 9.09 9.02
C SER A 227 20.32 10.13 8.87
N ARG A 228 19.96 10.51 7.63
CA ARG A 228 18.81 11.39 7.38
C ARG A 228 17.46 10.68 7.45
N LEU A 229 17.41 9.37 7.15
CA LEU A 229 16.20 8.56 7.30
C LEU A 229 15.90 8.26 8.77
N ALA A 230 16.92 8.25 9.62
CA ALA A 230 16.80 7.94 11.05
C ALA A 230 16.52 9.18 11.93
N ALA A 231 16.57 10.38 11.36
CA ALA A 231 16.31 11.65 12.04
C ALA A 231 14.85 12.08 11.93
#